data_0fde4a9aa2283cadbe6279074ca47aeb
#
_entry.id   0fde4a9aa2283cadbe6279074ca47aeb
#
_cell.length_a   1.000
_cell.length_b   1.000
_cell.length_c   1.000
_cell.angle_alpha   90.00
_cell.angle_beta   90.00
_cell.angle_gamma   90.00
#
_symmetry.space_group_name_H-M   'P 1'
#
loop_
_entity.id
_entity.type
_entity.pdbx_description
1 polymer ?
#
loop_
_entity_poly.entity_id
_entity_poly.type
_entity_poly.pdbx_seq_one_letter_code
_entity_poly.pdbx_strand_id
1 'polypeptide(L)'
;IKKFKNKTFIHIDEPNLQLDVYAEKLNSYKFILCPVGNGIDTHRVWESLYAGSVPIVQKHISMSTLENLNAIQIDDFSNIDFKLIDNYSSKKQNNKKLTIEFWTNKIRNSKLKSDEFFSIKLTNEDLNEFKKNYFQIQRKESNFKKIKTLQRKLYSKLGF
;
A
#
# COMPACT_ATOMS: atom_id res chain seq x y z
N ILE A 1 -10.34 11.31 5.20
CA ILE A 1 -11.15 10.69 6.28
C ILE A 1 -12.30 11.61 6.68
N LYS A 2 -12.07 12.90 7.03
CA LYS A 2 -13.14 13.84 7.48
C LYS A 2 -14.36 13.88 6.55
N LYS A 3 -14.17 13.77 5.22
CA LYS A 3 -15.23 13.78 4.21
C LYS A 3 -16.18 12.57 4.27
N PHE A 4 -15.76 11.48 4.89
CA PHE A 4 -16.51 10.22 4.94
C PHE A 4 -17.25 9.98 6.26
N LYS A 5 -16.93 10.73 7.33
CA LYS A 5 -17.50 10.51 8.67
C LYS A 5 -19.04 10.56 8.75
N ASN A 6 -19.68 11.25 7.80
CA ASN A 6 -21.13 11.42 7.81
C ASN A 6 -21.87 10.51 6.82
N LYS A 7 -21.21 9.49 6.29
CA LYS A 7 -21.81 8.52 5.37
C LYS A 7 -22.18 7.26 6.14
N THR A 8 -23.47 6.94 6.23
CA THR A 8 -23.99 5.80 7.00
C THR A 8 -23.52 4.44 6.50
N PHE A 9 -23.13 4.36 5.22
CA PHE A 9 -22.63 3.14 4.57
C PHE A 9 -21.10 3.02 4.62
N ILE A 10 -20.39 3.98 5.21
CA ILE A 10 -18.93 3.93 5.40
C ILE A 10 -18.63 3.78 6.88
N HIS A 11 -17.95 2.70 7.21
CA HIS A 11 -17.42 2.48 8.54
C HIS A 11 -15.94 2.92 8.63
N ILE A 12 -15.62 3.66 9.67
CA ILE A 12 -14.26 4.14 9.93
C ILE A 12 -13.89 3.69 11.33
N ASP A 13 -12.95 2.78 11.41
CA ASP A 13 -12.45 2.26 12.68
C ASP A 13 -11.38 3.20 13.27
N GLU A 14 -11.28 3.15 14.59
CA GLU A 14 -10.18 3.76 15.30
C GLU A 14 -8.85 3.03 14.99
N PRO A 15 -7.72 3.73 15.01
CA PRO A 15 -6.42 3.10 14.80
C PRO A 15 -6.10 2.10 15.92
N ASN A 16 -5.22 1.14 15.64
CA ASN A 16 -4.70 0.14 16.59
C ASN A 16 -5.72 -0.92 17.02
N LEU A 17 -6.57 -1.39 16.10
CA LEU A 17 -7.37 -2.58 16.34
C LEU A 17 -6.49 -3.80 16.65
N GLN A 18 -6.97 -4.68 17.51
CA GLN A 18 -6.37 -6.00 17.68
C GLN A 18 -6.44 -6.78 16.36
N LEU A 19 -5.45 -7.65 16.12
CA LEU A 19 -5.30 -8.30 14.82
C LEU A 19 -6.48 -9.19 14.45
N ASP A 20 -7.04 -9.90 15.42
CA ASP A 20 -8.23 -10.76 15.26
C ASP A 20 -9.46 -9.93 14.88
N VAL A 21 -9.72 -8.85 15.60
CA VAL A 21 -10.83 -7.91 15.31
C VAL A 21 -10.65 -7.28 13.92
N TYR A 22 -9.42 -6.90 13.57
CA TYR A 22 -9.10 -6.34 12.25
C TYR A 22 -9.39 -7.36 11.14
N ALA A 23 -8.96 -8.61 11.30
CA ALA A 23 -9.20 -9.67 10.33
C ALA A 23 -10.69 -9.99 10.17
N GLU A 24 -11.45 -10.03 11.28
CA GLU A 24 -12.91 -10.20 11.24
C GLU A 24 -13.59 -9.07 10.46
N LYS A 25 -13.19 -7.82 10.71
CA LYS A 25 -13.74 -6.67 10.00
C LYS A 25 -13.39 -6.70 8.50
N LEU A 26 -12.18 -7.04 8.12
CA LEU A 26 -11.83 -7.21 6.71
C LEU A 26 -12.74 -8.21 6.01
N ASN A 27 -13.06 -9.33 6.67
CA ASN A 27 -13.97 -10.36 6.13
C ASN A 27 -15.44 -9.90 6.08
N SER A 28 -15.84 -8.94 6.91
CA SER A 28 -17.23 -8.50 7.01
C SER A 28 -17.63 -7.44 5.97
N TYR A 29 -16.67 -6.72 5.40
CA TYR A 29 -16.94 -5.67 4.43
C TYR A 29 -16.68 -6.11 2.99
N LYS A 30 -17.61 -5.79 2.09
CA LYS A 30 -17.45 -6.05 0.65
C LYS A 30 -16.35 -5.21 0.03
N PHE A 31 -16.20 -3.96 0.44
CA PHE A 31 -15.24 -3.01 -0.09
C PHE A 31 -14.36 -2.43 1.01
N ILE A 32 -13.06 -2.31 0.74
CA ILE A 32 -12.09 -1.74 1.66
C ILE A 32 -11.38 -0.56 0.99
N LEU A 33 -11.46 0.62 1.60
CA LEU A 33 -10.68 1.77 1.15
C LEU A 33 -9.21 1.58 1.55
N CYS A 34 -8.33 1.57 0.56
CA CYS A 34 -6.89 1.38 0.72
C CYS A 34 -6.13 2.63 0.26
N PRO A 35 -6.18 3.73 1.04
CA PRO A 35 -5.44 4.93 0.70
C PRO A 35 -3.94 4.69 0.78
N VAL A 36 -3.19 5.52 0.06
CA VAL A 36 -1.73 5.57 0.13
C VAL A 36 -1.27 5.81 1.57
N GLY A 37 -0.34 4.99 2.02
CA GLY A 37 0.31 5.11 3.34
C GLY A 37 1.74 5.62 3.22
N ASN A 38 2.70 4.92 3.85
CA ASN A 38 4.13 5.20 3.68
C ASN A 38 4.63 4.85 2.26
N GLY A 39 3.91 3.99 1.56
CA GLY A 39 4.10 3.64 0.16
C GLY A 39 2.76 3.58 -0.56
N ILE A 40 2.80 3.49 -1.89
CA ILE A 40 1.60 3.39 -2.73
C ILE A 40 0.99 2.00 -2.59
N ASP A 41 1.82 0.97 -2.57
CA ASP A 41 1.43 -0.40 -2.32
C ASP A 41 1.41 -0.67 -0.81
N THR A 42 0.22 -0.65 -0.23
CA THR A 42 0.02 -0.88 1.20
C THR A 42 -0.39 -2.33 1.48
N HIS A 43 0.01 -2.88 2.61
CA HIS A 43 -0.41 -4.22 3.06
C HIS A 43 -1.92 -4.41 3.02
N ARG A 44 -2.68 -3.37 3.36
CA ARG A 44 -4.15 -3.40 3.35
C ARG A 44 -4.75 -3.82 2.03
N VAL A 45 -4.12 -3.52 0.90
CA VAL A 45 -4.58 -3.96 -0.43
C VAL A 45 -4.58 -5.48 -0.52
N TRP A 46 -3.46 -6.08 -0.14
CA TRP A 46 -3.28 -7.54 -0.20
C TRP A 46 -4.10 -8.26 0.87
N GLU A 47 -4.12 -7.74 2.09
CA GLU A 47 -4.95 -8.26 3.17
C GLU A 47 -6.43 -8.28 2.80
N SER A 48 -6.93 -7.22 2.14
CA SER A 48 -8.31 -7.17 1.62
C SER A 48 -8.57 -8.25 0.58
N LEU A 49 -7.64 -8.45 -0.36
CA LEU A 49 -7.74 -9.49 -1.38
C LEU A 49 -7.73 -10.90 -0.76
N TYR A 50 -6.87 -11.15 0.24
CA TYR A 50 -6.84 -12.43 0.97
C TYR A 50 -8.13 -12.66 1.77
N ALA A 51 -8.71 -11.63 2.34
CA ALA A 51 -9.99 -11.69 3.03
C ALA A 51 -11.20 -11.87 2.08
N GLY A 52 -10.99 -11.80 0.77
CA GLY A 52 -12.08 -11.89 -0.22
C GLY A 52 -12.82 -10.58 -0.46
N SER A 53 -12.42 -9.50 0.19
CA SER A 53 -12.95 -8.15 -0.01
C SER A 53 -12.37 -7.50 -1.26
N VAL A 54 -13.02 -6.46 -1.75
CA VAL A 54 -12.60 -5.70 -2.93
C VAL A 54 -11.88 -4.42 -2.47
N PRO A 55 -10.54 -4.34 -2.60
CA PRO A 55 -9.82 -3.11 -2.28
C PRO A 55 -10.12 -2.02 -3.30
N ILE A 56 -10.31 -0.80 -2.80
CA ILE A 56 -10.42 0.42 -3.60
C ILE A 56 -9.12 1.18 -3.42
N VAL A 57 -8.37 1.35 -4.51
CA VAL A 57 -7.04 1.96 -4.52
C VAL A 57 -6.99 3.14 -5.48
N GLN A 58 -6.05 4.04 -5.27
CA GLN A 58 -5.76 5.08 -6.25
C GLN A 58 -4.97 4.50 -7.42
N LYS A 59 -5.30 4.90 -8.66
CA LYS A 59 -4.57 4.50 -9.86
C LYS A 59 -3.11 4.92 -9.76
N HIS A 60 -2.23 3.96 -10.01
CA HIS A 60 -0.79 4.18 -10.10
C HIS A 60 -0.15 3.06 -10.91
N ILE A 61 1.00 3.33 -11.53
CA ILE A 61 1.71 2.32 -12.34
C ILE A 61 2.08 1.07 -11.52
N SER A 62 2.42 1.23 -10.25
CA SER A 62 2.72 0.10 -9.35
C SER A 62 1.51 -0.77 -9.04
N MET A 63 0.28 -0.30 -9.33
CA MET A 63 -0.97 -1.04 -9.14
C MET A 63 -1.43 -1.79 -10.39
N SER A 64 -0.63 -1.80 -11.46
CA SER A 64 -0.95 -2.52 -12.71
C SER A 64 -1.17 -4.02 -12.49
N THR A 65 -0.52 -4.62 -11.48
CA THR A 65 -0.72 -6.02 -11.09
C THR A 65 -2.15 -6.31 -10.64
N LEU A 66 -2.89 -5.30 -10.17
CA LEU A 66 -4.27 -5.43 -9.70
C LEU A 66 -5.30 -5.49 -10.84
N GLU A 67 -4.95 -5.17 -12.08
CA GLU A 67 -5.88 -5.17 -13.24
C GLU A 67 -6.57 -6.50 -13.45
N ASN A 68 -5.91 -7.59 -13.08
CA ASN A 68 -6.41 -8.95 -13.19
C ASN A 68 -6.93 -9.53 -11.87
N LEU A 69 -6.97 -8.73 -10.82
CA LEU A 69 -7.50 -9.07 -9.50
C LEU A 69 -8.83 -8.35 -9.27
N ASN A 70 -9.54 -8.77 -8.24
CA ASN A 70 -10.81 -8.18 -7.85
C ASN A 70 -10.58 -6.87 -7.08
N ALA A 71 -10.14 -5.81 -7.75
CA ALA A 71 -9.83 -4.51 -7.19
C ALA A 71 -10.45 -3.38 -8.02
N ILE A 72 -10.80 -2.28 -7.38
CA ILE A 72 -11.28 -1.06 -8.02
C ILE A 72 -10.17 -0.02 -7.97
N GLN A 73 -9.82 0.53 -9.12
CA GLN A 73 -8.86 1.62 -9.23
C GLN A 73 -9.58 2.93 -9.55
N ILE A 74 -9.39 3.94 -8.72
CA ILE A 74 -9.99 5.28 -8.84
C ILE A 74 -8.90 6.33 -9.04
N ASP A 75 -9.25 7.45 -9.65
CA ASP A 75 -8.28 8.53 -9.88
C ASP A 75 -7.95 9.28 -8.59
N ASP A 76 -8.95 9.54 -7.74
CA ASP A 76 -8.79 10.25 -6.47
C ASP A 76 -9.85 9.85 -5.45
N PHE A 77 -9.43 9.63 -4.20
CA PHE A 77 -10.33 9.38 -3.08
C PHE A 77 -11.21 10.57 -2.70
N SER A 78 -10.84 11.79 -3.11
CA SER A 78 -11.69 12.96 -2.86
C SER A 78 -12.95 12.97 -3.71
N ASN A 79 -12.98 12.20 -4.81
CA ASN A 79 -14.07 12.19 -5.77
C ASN A 79 -14.53 10.76 -6.11
N ILE A 80 -14.89 9.98 -5.09
CA ILE A 80 -15.37 8.61 -5.27
C ILE A 80 -16.80 8.62 -5.82
N ASP A 81 -17.00 7.98 -6.96
CA ASP A 81 -18.34 7.66 -7.47
C ASP A 81 -18.88 6.39 -6.79
N PHE A 82 -19.71 6.57 -5.78
CA PHE A 82 -20.32 5.47 -5.03
C PHE A 82 -21.29 4.65 -5.87
N LYS A 83 -21.94 5.23 -6.90
CA LYS A 83 -22.82 4.48 -7.80
C LYS A 83 -22.03 3.46 -8.62
N LEU A 84 -20.81 3.80 -9.01
CA LEU A 84 -19.91 2.88 -9.69
C LEU A 84 -19.50 1.72 -8.79
N ILE A 85 -19.31 1.99 -7.49
CA ILE A 85 -19.00 0.97 -6.49
C ILE A 85 -20.20 0.05 -6.25
N ASP A 86 -21.40 0.61 -6.08
CA ASP A 86 -22.61 -0.16 -5.84
C ASP A 86 -22.94 -1.10 -7.02
N ASN A 87 -22.71 -0.64 -8.23
CA ASN A 87 -22.90 -1.42 -9.47
C ASN A 87 -21.75 -2.37 -9.78
N TYR A 88 -20.68 -2.37 -8.96
CA TYR A 88 -19.54 -3.23 -9.20
C TYR A 88 -19.91 -4.70 -8.99
N SER A 89 -19.98 -5.43 -10.10
CA SER A 89 -20.08 -6.87 -10.03
C SER A 89 -18.67 -7.44 -9.79
N SER A 90 -18.50 -8.13 -8.67
CA SER A 90 -17.23 -8.77 -8.34
C SER A 90 -16.83 -9.73 -9.46
N LYS A 91 -15.68 -9.47 -10.09
CA LYS A 91 -15.06 -10.42 -11.00
C LYS A 91 -14.79 -11.70 -10.22
N LYS A 92 -15.03 -12.86 -10.84
CA LYS A 92 -14.65 -14.12 -10.21
C LYS A 92 -13.16 -14.06 -9.87
N GLN A 93 -12.86 -14.00 -8.58
CA GLN A 93 -11.50 -13.77 -8.10
C GLN A 93 -10.61 -14.93 -8.55
N ASN A 94 -9.54 -14.62 -9.26
CA ASN A 94 -8.53 -15.60 -9.61
C ASN A 94 -7.56 -15.75 -8.43
N ASN A 95 -8.02 -16.45 -7.38
CA ASN A 95 -7.25 -16.67 -6.16
C ASN A 95 -5.88 -17.33 -6.40
N LYS A 96 -5.71 -18.01 -7.53
CA LYS A 96 -4.41 -18.60 -7.88
C LYS A 96 -3.28 -17.59 -7.91
N LYS A 97 -3.54 -16.35 -8.36
CA LYS A 97 -2.54 -15.28 -8.38
C LYS A 97 -2.16 -14.75 -6.99
N LEU A 98 -2.92 -15.08 -5.97
CA LEU A 98 -2.64 -14.70 -4.58
C LEU A 98 -1.81 -15.75 -3.85
N THR A 99 -1.52 -16.91 -4.49
CA THR A 99 -0.79 -17.99 -3.85
C THR A 99 0.71 -17.93 -4.15
N ILE A 100 1.51 -18.32 -3.16
CA ILE A 100 2.96 -18.42 -3.32
C ILE A 100 3.33 -19.46 -4.39
N GLU A 101 2.52 -20.51 -4.54
CA GLU A 101 2.72 -21.56 -5.53
C GLU A 101 2.66 -21.01 -6.96
N PHE A 102 1.68 -20.14 -7.25
CA PHE A 102 1.58 -19.49 -8.55
C PHE A 102 2.86 -18.71 -8.90
N TRP A 103 3.37 -17.91 -7.97
CA TRP A 103 4.56 -17.10 -8.19
C TRP A 103 5.82 -17.94 -8.28
N THR A 104 5.94 -18.97 -7.44
CA THR A 104 7.06 -19.93 -7.48
C THR A 104 7.12 -20.63 -8.83
N ASN A 105 5.98 -21.10 -9.34
CA ASN A 105 5.91 -21.75 -10.65
C ASN A 105 6.22 -20.78 -11.78
N LYS A 106 5.72 -19.52 -11.69
CA LYS A 106 6.02 -18.49 -12.67
C LYS A 106 7.52 -18.18 -12.72
N ILE A 107 8.17 -18.04 -11.57
CA ILE A 107 9.62 -17.81 -11.48
C ILE A 107 10.40 -19.02 -12.04
N ARG A 108 10.07 -20.23 -11.63
CA ARG A 108 10.73 -21.44 -12.13
C ARG A 108 10.58 -21.65 -13.64
N ASN A 109 9.43 -21.27 -14.18
CA ASN A 109 9.13 -21.40 -15.61
C ASN A 109 9.58 -20.20 -16.44
N SER A 110 10.00 -19.10 -15.81
CA SER A 110 10.67 -18.02 -16.51
C SER A 110 12.09 -18.49 -16.89
N LYS A 111 12.21 -19.02 -18.12
CA LYS A 111 13.53 -19.30 -18.70
C LYS A 111 14.17 -17.95 -18.99
N LEU A 112 15.06 -17.53 -18.11
CA LEU A 112 16.00 -16.46 -18.42
C LEU A 112 16.87 -16.98 -19.56
N LYS A 113 16.80 -16.36 -20.73
CA LYS A 113 17.80 -16.60 -21.78
C LYS A 113 19.11 -16.08 -21.21
N SER A 114 20.13 -16.93 -21.23
CA SER A 114 21.47 -16.61 -20.65
C SER A 114 22.08 -15.32 -21.20
N ASP A 115 21.65 -14.90 -22.38
CA ASP A 115 22.17 -13.75 -23.11
C ASP A 115 21.51 -12.41 -22.70
N GLU A 116 20.47 -12.44 -21.85
CA GLU A 116 19.75 -11.26 -21.37
C GLU A 116 20.13 -10.86 -19.92
N PHE A 117 21.18 -11.44 -19.37
CA PHE A 117 21.70 -11.01 -18.08
C PHE A 117 22.37 -9.63 -18.21
N PHE A 118 21.62 -8.58 -17.90
CA PHE A 118 22.22 -7.29 -17.59
C PHE A 118 22.90 -7.38 -16.23
N SER A 119 24.16 -7.82 -16.20
CA SER A 119 24.97 -7.60 -15.03
C SER A 119 25.34 -6.11 -14.98
N ILE A 120 24.60 -5.33 -14.21
CA ILE A 120 25.03 -3.98 -13.86
C ILE A 120 26.27 -4.15 -12.98
N LYS A 121 27.47 -4.00 -13.56
CA LYS A 121 28.69 -3.90 -12.77
C LYS A 121 28.72 -2.49 -12.17
N LEU A 122 28.27 -2.41 -10.92
CA LEU A 122 28.45 -1.18 -10.14
C LEU A 122 29.94 -0.92 -9.97
N THR A 123 30.39 0.24 -10.39
CA THR A 123 31.75 0.69 -10.13
C THR A 123 31.91 1.09 -8.66
N ASN A 124 33.16 1.20 -8.19
CA ASN A 124 33.40 1.73 -6.84
C ASN A 124 32.90 3.17 -6.69
N GLU A 125 32.86 3.93 -7.78
CA GLU A 125 32.33 5.30 -7.81
C GLU A 125 30.82 5.29 -7.60
N ASP A 126 30.07 4.43 -8.31
CA ASP A 126 28.62 4.26 -8.14
C ASP A 126 28.28 3.86 -6.69
N LEU A 127 29.05 2.93 -6.11
CA LEU A 127 28.86 2.50 -4.73
C LEU A 127 29.14 3.62 -3.72
N ASN A 128 30.14 4.45 -3.98
CA ASN A 128 30.47 5.57 -3.12
C ASN A 128 29.43 6.70 -3.23
N GLU A 129 28.94 6.96 -4.43
CA GLU A 129 27.86 7.91 -4.65
C GLU A 129 26.57 7.45 -3.98
N PHE A 130 26.21 6.17 -4.13
CA PHE A 130 25.05 5.57 -3.44
C PHE A 130 25.17 5.71 -1.91
N LYS A 131 26.32 5.35 -1.33
CA LYS A 131 26.58 5.50 0.11
C LYS A 131 26.45 6.94 0.56
N LYS A 132 27.03 7.89 -0.17
CA LYS A 132 26.96 9.32 0.14
C LYS A 132 25.51 9.82 0.15
N ASN A 133 24.72 9.44 -0.86
CA ASN A 133 23.31 9.81 -0.96
C ASN A 133 22.48 9.17 0.15
N TYR A 134 22.70 7.89 0.44
CA TYR A 134 22.03 7.19 1.53
C TYR A 134 22.28 7.83 2.89
N PHE A 135 23.55 8.14 3.21
CA PHE A 135 23.88 8.80 4.47
C PHE A 135 23.35 10.24 4.56
N GLN A 136 23.25 10.96 3.44
CA GLN A 136 22.61 12.28 3.43
C GLN A 136 21.11 12.22 3.74
N ILE A 137 20.41 11.24 3.17
CA ILE A 137 18.98 11.01 3.46
C ILE A 137 18.78 10.66 4.93
N GLN A 138 19.54 9.72 5.46
CA GLN A 138 19.51 9.31 6.87
C GLN A 138 19.76 10.49 7.82
N ARG A 139 20.71 11.37 7.46
CA ARG A 139 21.04 12.56 8.26
C ARG A 139 19.89 13.58 8.25
N LYS A 140 19.23 13.78 7.12
CA LYS A 140 18.04 14.65 7.02
C LYS A 140 16.89 14.12 7.87
N GLU A 141 16.60 12.82 7.80
CA GLU A 141 15.55 12.19 8.60
C GLU A 141 15.83 12.25 10.12
N SER A 142 17.08 12.01 10.53
CA SER A 142 17.49 12.12 11.93
C SER A 142 17.33 13.55 12.46
N ASN A 143 17.71 14.56 11.66
CA ASN A 143 17.54 15.96 12.03
C ASN A 143 16.05 16.35 12.11
N PHE A 144 15.22 15.86 11.20
CA PHE A 144 13.78 16.10 11.23
C PHE A 144 13.11 15.51 12.47
N LYS A 145 13.51 14.28 12.87
CA LYS A 145 13.05 13.67 14.12
C LYS A 145 13.46 14.47 15.34
N LYS A 146 14.69 14.99 15.39
CA LYS A 146 15.17 15.85 16.49
C LYS A 146 14.37 17.15 16.58
N ILE A 147 14.09 17.80 15.46
CA ILE A 147 13.28 19.04 15.41
C ILE A 147 11.86 18.76 15.92
N LYS A 148 11.21 17.69 15.47
CA LYS A 148 9.87 17.30 15.99
C LYS A 148 9.87 17.03 17.48
N THR A 149 10.91 16.41 18.01
CA THR A 149 11.03 16.13 19.44
C THR A 149 11.22 17.42 20.24
N LEU A 150 12.02 18.37 19.73
CA LEU A 150 12.20 19.68 20.36
C LEU A 150 10.90 20.50 20.34
N GLN A 151 10.18 20.52 19.25
CA GLN A 151 8.88 21.17 19.15
C GLN A 151 7.89 20.61 20.17
N ARG A 152 7.77 19.28 20.31
CA ARG A 152 6.90 18.64 21.31
C ARG A 152 7.28 19.02 22.74
N LYS A 153 8.58 19.09 23.06
CA LYS A 153 9.06 19.54 24.38
C LYS A 153 8.75 21.02 24.63
N LEU A 154 8.79 21.84 23.59
CA LEU A 154 8.47 23.27 23.70
C LEU A 154 6.97 23.48 23.98
N TYR A 155 6.11 22.79 23.21
CA TYR A 155 4.65 22.85 23.41
C TYR A 155 4.24 22.35 24.80
N SER A 156 4.83 21.25 25.27
CA SER A 156 4.53 20.73 26.63
C SER A 156 4.97 21.68 27.75
N LYS A 157 5.99 22.53 27.54
CA LYS A 157 6.41 23.56 28.50
C LYS A 157 5.53 24.81 28.47
N LEU A 158 4.87 25.07 27.35
CA LEU A 158 3.98 26.22 27.17
C LEU A 158 2.52 25.91 27.53
N GLY A 159 2.22 24.69 27.99
CA GLY A 159 0.88 24.31 28.45
C GLY A 159 -0.11 24.01 27.31
N PHE A 160 0.39 23.73 26.08
CA PHE A 160 -0.41 23.28 24.95
C PHE A 160 -0.27 21.78 24.69
#